data_77aff1f4128545d6154f1af521c232a5
#
_entry.id   77aff1f4128545d6154f1af521c232a5
#
_cell.length_a   1.000
_cell.length_b   1.000
_cell.length_c   1.000
_cell.angle_alpha   90.00
_cell.angle_beta   90.00
_cell.angle_gamma   90.00
#
_symmetry.space_group_name_H-M   'P 1'
#
loop_
_entity.id
_entity.type
_entity.pdbx_description
1 polymer ?
#
loop_
_entity_poly.entity_id
_entity_poly.type
_entity_poly.pdbx_seq_one_letter_code
_entity_poly.pdbx_strand_id
1 'polypeptide(L)'
;KNNCKIRKELYDLHFDNPPRICDLGYLSLAENRKDSFSTLELVSVHLIENGIFPVIIGGGHDLTYAVYKAYSSLDKSITLTTVDSKFDLGLNDKKISNTSFFSKILEAKPNNLFHYSNIGYQTFFVSPLAVEMLSNLGFDAIRLGEVKANIKNLEPVLRNTDLLSFDLSSVSNAFSNANKYSSANGFNGEEVCQIFRYA
;
A
#
# COMPACT_ATOMS: atom_id res chain seq x y z
N LYS A 1 -5.33 -26.75 1.97
CA LYS A 1 -4.25 -27.43 2.76
C LYS A 1 -2.96 -26.60 2.77
N ASN A 2 -3.05 -25.30 2.94
CA ASN A 2 -1.88 -24.47 2.89
C ASN A 2 -1.59 -23.96 4.29
N ASN A 3 -0.62 -24.58 4.95
CA ASN A 3 0.00 -24.07 6.16
C ASN A 3 0.81 -22.82 5.81
N CYS A 4 0.12 -21.74 5.44
CA CYS A 4 0.77 -20.45 5.35
C CYS A 4 1.25 -20.09 6.76
N LYS A 5 2.52 -19.76 6.89
CA LYS A 5 3.13 -19.37 8.16
C LYS A 5 2.36 -18.21 8.81
N ILE A 6 1.93 -17.23 8.00
CA ILE A 6 1.14 -16.08 8.45
C ILE A 6 -0.18 -16.51 9.10
N ARG A 7 -0.90 -17.47 8.51
CA ARG A 7 -2.15 -18.00 9.07
C ARG A 7 -1.92 -18.64 10.43
N LYS A 8 -0.86 -19.46 10.54
CA LYS A 8 -0.52 -20.10 11.81
C LYS A 8 -0.23 -19.05 12.88
N GLU A 9 0.58 -18.05 12.56
CA GLU A 9 0.93 -16.98 13.50
C GLU A 9 -0.29 -16.16 13.93
N LEU A 10 -1.27 -15.91 13.04
CA LEU A 10 -2.52 -15.24 13.41
C LEU A 10 -3.35 -16.04 14.42
N TYR A 11 -3.41 -17.37 14.30
CA TYR A 11 -4.13 -18.21 15.26
C TYR A 11 -3.41 -18.36 16.60
N ASP A 12 -2.11 -18.18 16.61
CA ASP A 12 -1.28 -18.29 17.83
C ASP A 12 -1.24 -16.96 18.62
N LEU A 13 -1.82 -15.87 18.11
CA LEU A 13 -1.89 -14.59 18.81
C LEU A 13 -2.93 -14.63 19.94
N HIS A 14 -2.52 -14.14 21.08
CA HIS A 14 -3.40 -13.96 22.25
C HIS A 14 -3.71 -12.47 22.46
N PHE A 15 -4.98 -12.14 22.46
CA PHE A 15 -5.48 -10.79 22.74
C PHE A 15 -6.45 -10.84 23.93
N ASP A 16 -6.35 -9.86 24.83
CA ASP A 16 -7.33 -9.71 25.92
C ASP A 16 -8.74 -9.42 25.36
N ASN A 17 -8.79 -8.74 24.22
CA ASN A 17 -10.01 -8.43 23.50
C ASN A 17 -9.79 -8.69 21.99
N PRO A 18 -9.87 -9.94 21.53
CA PRO A 18 -9.49 -10.30 20.18
C PRO A 18 -10.40 -9.63 19.14
N PRO A 19 -9.83 -8.99 18.11
CA PRO A 19 -10.62 -8.53 16.97
C PRO A 19 -11.24 -9.74 16.28
N ARG A 20 -12.44 -9.57 15.71
CA ARG A 20 -13.04 -10.59 14.86
C ARG A 20 -12.32 -10.65 13.53
N ILE A 21 -11.45 -11.64 13.35
CA ILE A 21 -10.66 -11.85 12.13
C ILE A 21 -11.27 -13.01 11.36
N CYS A 22 -11.50 -12.83 10.06
CA CYS A 22 -11.92 -13.88 9.15
C CYS A 22 -10.89 -14.03 8.04
N ASP A 23 -10.31 -15.22 7.91
CA ASP A 23 -9.44 -15.56 6.79
C ASP A 23 -10.28 -16.03 5.60
N LEU A 24 -10.36 -15.20 4.57
CA LEU A 24 -11.12 -15.50 3.33
C LEU A 24 -10.37 -16.42 2.37
N GLY A 25 -9.13 -16.79 2.68
CA GLY A 25 -8.35 -17.66 1.84
C GLY A 25 -7.54 -16.92 0.78
N TYR A 26 -7.38 -17.54 -0.38
CA TYR A 26 -6.61 -16.99 -1.49
C TYR A 26 -7.53 -16.55 -2.62
N LEU A 27 -7.25 -15.37 -3.16
CA LEU A 27 -7.78 -14.99 -4.45
C LEU A 27 -7.07 -15.83 -5.53
N SER A 28 -7.82 -16.65 -6.26
CA SER A 28 -7.25 -17.36 -7.40
C SER A 28 -6.86 -16.36 -8.48
N LEU A 29 -5.60 -16.41 -8.90
CA LEU A 29 -5.14 -15.61 -10.03
C LEU A 29 -5.84 -16.12 -11.29
N ALA A 30 -6.49 -15.23 -12.03
CA ALA A 30 -6.98 -15.53 -13.35
C ALA A 30 -5.82 -15.63 -14.35
N GLU A 31 -6.02 -16.29 -15.48
CA GLU A 31 -5.02 -16.34 -16.56
C GLU A 31 -4.64 -14.95 -17.06
N ASN A 32 -5.61 -14.03 -17.03
CA ASN A 32 -5.44 -12.64 -17.39
C ASN A 32 -5.33 -11.76 -16.12
N ARG A 33 -4.29 -10.94 -16.06
CA ARG A 33 -4.08 -9.98 -14.96
C ARG A 33 -5.25 -9.03 -14.75
N LYS A 34 -5.91 -8.60 -15.84
CA LYS A 34 -7.07 -7.71 -15.78
C LYS A 34 -8.23 -8.36 -14.99
N ASP A 35 -8.46 -9.65 -15.17
CA ASP A 35 -9.53 -10.36 -14.49
C ASP A 35 -9.21 -10.52 -12.99
N SER A 36 -7.93 -10.71 -12.65
CA SER A 36 -7.47 -10.72 -11.25
C SER A 36 -7.71 -9.36 -10.57
N PHE A 37 -7.45 -8.24 -11.26
CA PHE A 37 -7.76 -6.90 -10.75
C PHE A 37 -9.27 -6.72 -10.55
N SER A 38 -10.08 -7.08 -11.53
CA SER A 38 -11.55 -6.97 -11.45
C SER A 38 -12.12 -7.83 -10.32
N THR A 39 -11.58 -9.02 -10.11
CA THR A 39 -12.00 -9.88 -9.00
C THR A 39 -11.65 -9.26 -7.64
N LEU A 40 -10.44 -8.72 -7.50
CA LEU A 40 -10.02 -8.04 -6.27
C LEU A 40 -10.87 -6.79 -6.00
N GLU A 41 -11.16 -6.00 -7.04
CA GLU A 41 -12.05 -4.84 -6.96
C GLU A 41 -13.43 -5.26 -6.43
N LEU A 42 -14.08 -6.26 -7.02
CA LEU A 42 -15.41 -6.74 -6.62
C LEU A 42 -15.44 -7.27 -5.17
N VAL A 43 -14.43 -8.05 -4.77
CA VAL A 43 -14.31 -8.53 -3.40
C VAL A 43 -14.13 -7.37 -2.43
N SER A 44 -13.29 -6.38 -2.78
CA SER A 44 -13.05 -5.20 -1.95
C SER A 44 -14.31 -4.35 -1.81
N VAL A 45 -15.06 -4.12 -2.90
CA VAL A 45 -16.37 -3.44 -2.87
C VAL A 45 -17.29 -4.11 -1.86
N HIS A 46 -17.46 -5.43 -2.00
CA HIS A 46 -18.37 -6.17 -1.11
C HIS A 46 -17.96 -6.08 0.37
N LEU A 47 -16.69 -6.16 0.68
CA LEU A 47 -16.19 -6.05 2.05
C LEU A 47 -16.42 -4.65 2.61
N ILE A 48 -16.04 -3.61 1.87
CA ILE A 48 -16.17 -2.21 2.29
C ILE A 48 -17.63 -1.81 2.48
N GLU A 49 -18.55 -2.23 1.59
CA GLU A 49 -20.00 -1.97 1.72
C GLU A 49 -20.58 -2.58 2.99
N ASN A 50 -20.06 -3.72 3.42
CA ASN A 50 -20.51 -4.39 4.64
C ASN A 50 -19.75 -3.94 5.90
N GLY A 51 -18.95 -2.88 5.84
CA GLY A 51 -18.21 -2.36 6.99
C GLY A 51 -17.07 -3.29 7.44
N ILE A 52 -16.59 -4.17 6.56
CA ILE A 52 -15.50 -5.09 6.86
C ILE A 52 -14.20 -4.43 6.40
N PHE A 53 -13.22 -4.37 7.27
CA PHE A 53 -11.88 -3.86 6.96
C PHE A 53 -11.06 -4.92 6.22
N PRO A 54 -10.74 -4.73 4.93
CA PRO A 54 -9.99 -5.72 4.18
C PRO A 54 -8.48 -5.59 4.45
N VAL A 55 -7.82 -6.71 4.77
CA VAL A 55 -6.36 -6.81 4.81
C VAL A 55 -5.91 -7.74 3.70
N ILE A 56 -5.20 -7.19 2.72
CA ILE A 56 -4.72 -7.90 1.54
C ILE A 56 -3.23 -8.16 1.69
N ILE A 57 -2.81 -9.41 1.64
CA ILE A 57 -1.41 -9.81 1.81
C ILE A 57 -0.91 -10.48 0.54
N GLY A 58 0.12 -9.90 -0.05
CA GLY A 58 0.80 -10.45 -1.21
C GLY A 58 0.38 -9.84 -2.54
N GLY A 59 0.97 -10.34 -3.60
CA GLY A 59 0.88 -9.77 -4.94
C GLY A 59 1.88 -8.63 -5.19
N GLY A 60 1.72 -7.94 -6.30
CA GLY A 60 2.50 -6.75 -6.63
C GLY A 60 1.85 -5.48 -6.07
N HIS A 61 2.64 -4.42 -5.90
CA HIS A 61 2.17 -3.14 -5.38
C HIS A 61 1.04 -2.51 -6.23
N ASP A 62 0.95 -2.88 -7.49
CA ASP A 62 -0.11 -2.49 -8.41
C ASP A 62 -1.52 -2.98 -8.03
N LEU A 63 -1.66 -3.96 -7.14
CA LEU A 63 -2.97 -4.35 -6.58
C LEU A 63 -3.65 -3.20 -5.82
N THR A 64 -2.87 -2.23 -5.34
CA THR A 64 -3.38 -0.98 -4.77
C THR A 64 -4.36 -0.27 -5.71
N TYR A 65 -4.11 -0.33 -7.03
CA TYR A 65 -5.02 0.24 -8.01
C TYR A 65 -6.39 -0.46 -8.01
N ALA A 66 -6.44 -1.78 -7.85
CA ALA A 66 -7.71 -2.50 -7.80
C ALA A 66 -8.53 -2.14 -6.56
N VAL A 67 -7.87 -1.97 -5.41
CA VAL A 67 -8.53 -1.53 -4.18
C VAL A 67 -8.98 -0.07 -4.27
N TYR A 68 -8.16 0.81 -4.85
CA TYR A 68 -8.57 2.20 -5.17
C TYR A 68 -9.83 2.21 -6.04
N LYS A 69 -9.88 1.34 -7.06
CA LYS A 69 -11.06 1.22 -7.93
C LYS A 69 -12.31 0.78 -7.16
N ALA A 70 -12.19 -0.04 -6.13
CA ALA A 70 -13.32 -0.41 -5.29
C ALA A 70 -13.92 0.82 -4.57
N TYR A 71 -13.10 1.70 -4.01
CA TYR A 71 -13.58 2.97 -3.44
C TYR A 71 -14.22 3.87 -4.51
N SER A 72 -13.61 3.97 -5.68
CA SER A 72 -14.17 4.73 -6.81
C SER A 72 -15.51 4.19 -7.26
N SER A 73 -15.69 2.87 -7.29
CA SER A 73 -16.98 2.22 -7.64
C SER A 73 -18.07 2.48 -6.59
N LEU A 74 -17.67 2.79 -5.35
CA LEU A 74 -18.56 3.20 -4.26
C LEU A 74 -18.76 4.72 -4.17
N ASP A 75 -18.23 5.48 -5.13
CA ASP A 75 -18.23 6.95 -5.14
C ASP A 75 -17.69 7.58 -3.85
N LYS A 76 -16.66 6.94 -3.27
CA LYS A 76 -15.98 7.41 -2.07
C LYS A 76 -14.67 8.08 -2.42
N SER A 77 -14.51 9.33 -2.00
CA SER A 77 -13.21 9.99 -2.01
C SER A 77 -12.33 9.41 -0.93
N ILE A 78 -11.05 9.19 -1.23
CA ILE A 78 -10.10 8.56 -0.31
C ILE A 78 -8.78 9.31 -0.18
N THR A 79 -8.18 9.20 0.99
CA THR A 79 -6.78 9.49 1.25
C THR A 79 -5.98 8.19 1.10
N LEU A 80 -5.06 8.15 0.14
CA LEU A 80 -4.16 7.04 -0.09
C LEU A 80 -2.80 7.33 0.52
N THR A 81 -2.31 6.46 1.37
CA THR A 81 -0.92 6.50 1.83
C THR A 81 -0.16 5.27 1.35
N THR A 82 0.99 5.50 0.72
CA THR A 82 1.92 4.42 0.36
C THR A 82 3.16 4.47 1.25
N VAL A 83 3.60 3.32 1.71
CA VAL A 83 4.92 3.15 2.33
C VAL A 83 5.81 2.49 1.30
N ASP A 84 6.63 3.29 0.63
CA ASP A 84 7.45 2.83 -0.50
C ASP A 84 8.72 3.68 -0.63
N SER A 85 9.75 3.06 -1.14
CA SER A 85 11.02 3.73 -1.50
C SER A 85 10.93 4.58 -2.78
N LYS A 86 9.82 4.45 -3.56
CA LYS A 86 9.52 5.09 -4.84
C LYS A 86 8.12 5.67 -4.86
N PHE A 87 7.78 6.38 -5.95
CA PHE A 87 6.43 6.91 -6.17
C PHE A 87 5.58 6.10 -7.17
N ASP A 88 6.16 5.12 -7.82
CA ASP A 88 5.51 4.24 -8.80
C ASP A 88 4.69 5.00 -9.88
N LEU A 89 5.27 6.10 -10.36
CA LEU A 89 4.66 6.96 -11.37
C LEU A 89 4.75 6.40 -12.79
N GLY A 90 5.76 5.58 -13.10
CA GLY A 90 5.93 4.88 -14.37
C GLY A 90 5.57 5.69 -15.61
N LEU A 91 6.03 6.92 -15.71
CA LEU A 91 5.57 7.95 -16.64
C LEU A 91 5.49 7.53 -18.13
N ASN A 92 6.17 6.44 -18.51
CA ASN A 92 6.17 5.90 -19.87
C ASN A 92 5.44 4.56 -20.00
N ASP A 93 4.88 4.03 -18.92
CA ASP A 93 4.25 2.72 -18.93
C ASP A 93 2.80 2.81 -19.43
N LYS A 94 2.53 2.16 -20.57
CA LYS A 94 1.16 2.05 -21.11
C LYS A 94 0.25 1.12 -20.28
N LYS A 95 0.86 0.15 -19.57
CA LYS A 95 0.15 -0.85 -18.78
C LYS A 95 0.39 -0.62 -17.29
N ILE A 96 -0.58 -1.01 -16.47
CA ILE A 96 -0.42 -1.03 -15.01
C ILE A 96 0.63 -2.05 -14.62
N SER A 97 1.55 -1.61 -13.76
CA SER A 97 2.61 -2.41 -13.15
C SER A 97 2.86 -1.95 -11.72
N ASN A 98 3.64 -2.70 -10.98
CA ASN A 98 4.08 -2.33 -9.63
C ASN A 98 4.92 -1.04 -9.57
N THR A 99 5.36 -0.53 -10.71
CA THR A 99 6.14 0.73 -10.81
C THR A 99 5.35 1.85 -11.48
N SER A 100 4.07 1.65 -11.84
CA SER A 100 3.28 2.64 -12.60
C SER A 100 1.82 2.76 -12.16
N PHE A 101 1.41 2.05 -11.11
CA PHE A 101 0.00 2.06 -10.69
C PHE A 101 -0.46 3.43 -10.23
N PHE A 102 0.42 4.24 -9.62
CA PHE A 102 0.03 5.54 -9.09
C PHE A 102 -0.29 6.54 -10.21
N SER A 103 0.44 6.53 -11.33
CA SER A 103 0.05 7.35 -12.49
C SER A 103 -1.33 6.99 -13.01
N LYS A 104 -1.73 5.71 -12.94
CA LYS A 104 -3.06 5.27 -13.36
C LYS A 104 -4.16 5.72 -12.40
N ILE A 105 -3.85 5.86 -11.11
CA ILE A 105 -4.75 6.49 -10.15
C ILE A 105 -4.93 7.97 -10.49
N LEU A 106 -3.84 8.69 -10.80
CA LEU A 106 -3.91 10.12 -11.18
C LEU A 106 -4.69 10.35 -12.48
N GLU A 107 -4.60 9.43 -13.44
CA GLU A 107 -5.30 9.47 -14.73
C GLU A 107 -6.77 9.00 -14.65
N ALA A 108 -7.20 8.40 -13.52
CA ALA A 108 -8.54 7.82 -13.39
C ALA A 108 -9.65 8.86 -13.56
N LYS A 109 -10.76 8.43 -14.18
CA LYS A 109 -11.95 9.26 -14.35
C LYS A 109 -13.21 8.44 -14.03
N PRO A 110 -14.04 8.84 -13.04
CA PRO A 110 -13.78 9.96 -12.13
C PRO A 110 -12.55 9.71 -11.26
N ASN A 111 -11.91 10.78 -10.78
CA ASN A 111 -10.81 10.68 -9.84
C ASN A 111 -11.32 10.91 -8.43
N ASN A 112 -11.32 9.87 -7.61
CA ASN A 112 -11.76 9.91 -6.22
C ASN A 112 -10.61 10.03 -5.22
N LEU A 113 -9.38 10.30 -5.70
CA LEU A 113 -8.23 10.54 -4.83
C LEU A 113 -8.34 11.95 -4.23
N PHE A 114 -8.64 12.02 -2.93
CA PHE A 114 -8.69 13.28 -2.20
C PHE A 114 -7.29 13.77 -1.83
N HIS A 115 -6.45 12.88 -1.29
CA HIS A 115 -5.08 13.19 -0.91
C HIS A 115 -4.19 11.97 -1.07
N TYR A 116 -2.90 12.22 -1.27
CA TYR A 116 -1.86 11.18 -1.37
C TYR A 116 -0.66 11.53 -0.51
N SER A 117 -0.16 10.55 0.22
CA SER A 117 1.09 10.63 0.96
C SER A 117 1.99 9.45 0.62
N ASN A 118 3.25 9.71 0.32
CA ASN A 118 4.28 8.68 0.24
C ASN A 118 5.21 8.77 1.44
N ILE A 119 5.39 7.66 2.13
CA ILE A 119 6.24 7.53 3.32
C ILE A 119 7.45 6.68 2.97
N GLY A 120 8.64 7.24 3.12
CA GLY A 120 9.87 6.49 3.00
C GLY A 120 10.57 6.55 1.65
N TYR A 121 10.21 7.49 0.77
CA TYR A 121 10.91 7.59 -0.51
C TYR A 121 12.41 7.84 -0.31
N GLN A 122 13.19 7.36 -1.28
CA GLN A 122 14.64 7.52 -1.25
C GLN A 122 15.09 8.30 -2.49
N THR A 123 15.82 9.38 -2.27
CA THR A 123 16.16 10.36 -3.31
C THR A 123 16.95 9.80 -4.48
N PHE A 124 17.64 8.69 -4.31
CA PHE A 124 18.36 8.03 -5.39
C PHE A 124 17.48 7.10 -6.25
N PHE A 125 16.25 6.83 -5.81
CA PHE A 125 15.27 6.06 -6.59
C PHE A 125 14.25 6.94 -7.32
N VAL A 126 14.14 8.21 -6.97
CA VAL A 126 13.14 9.13 -7.53
C VAL A 126 13.81 10.36 -8.13
N SER A 127 13.26 10.88 -9.23
CA SER A 127 13.76 12.11 -9.82
C SER A 127 13.32 13.34 -9.02
N PRO A 128 14.12 14.41 -8.96
CA PRO A 128 13.69 15.67 -8.34
C PRO A 128 12.40 16.22 -8.95
N LEU A 129 12.18 16.05 -10.26
CA LEU A 129 10.96 16.47 -10.94
C LEU A 129 9.72 15.71 -10.43
N ALA A 130 9.85 14.45 -10.05
CA ALA A 130 8.74 13.69 -9.49
C ALA A 130 8.37 14.21 -8.08
N VAL A 131 9.35 14.59 -7.27
CA VAL A 131 9.12 15.21 -5.96
C VAL A 131 8.40 16.55 -6.13
N GLU A 132 8.89 17.39 -7.04
CA GLU A 132 8.28 18.68 -7.37
C GLU A 132 6.85 18.52 -7.89
N MET A 133 6.59 17.52 -8.73
CA MET A 133 5.26 17.23 -9.24
C MET A 133 4.28 16.88 -8.11
N LEU A 134 4.67 16.01 -7.16
CA LEU A 134 3.82 15.68 -6.01
C LEU A 134 3.55 16.91 -5.16
N SER A 135 4.56 17.73 -4.89
CA SER A 135 4.41 18.99 -4.15
C SER A 135 3.45 19.96 -4.85
N ASN A 136 3.54 20.11 -6.18
CA ASN A 136 2.64 20.96 -6.95
C ASN A 136 1.19 20.46 -6.96
N LEU A 137 0.97 19.16 -6.77
CA LEU A 137 -0.36 18.56 -6.59
C LEU A 137 -0.88 18.69 -5.15
N GLY A 138 -0.08 19.24 -4.22
CA GLY A 138 -0.42 19.31 -2.80
C GLY A 138 -0.35 17.98 -2.08
N PHE A 139 0.45 17.04 -2.58
CA PHE A 139 0.65 15.71 -2.00
C PHE A 139 1.91 15.66 -1.14
N ASP A 140 1.91 14.76 -0.14
CA ASP A 140 3.03 14.62 0.76
C ASP A 140 4.04 13.59 0.24
N ALA A 141 5.30 13.98 0.23
CA ALA A 141 6.42 13.09 0.00
C ALA A 141 7.36 13.16 1.21
N ILE A 142 7.31 12.13 2.07
CA ILE A 142 8.06 12.09 3.32
C ILE A 142 9.28 11.17 3.12
N ARG A 143 10.45 11.77 3.17
CA ARG A 143 11.70 11.07 2.91
C ARG A 143 12.03 10.07 4.03
N LEU A 144 12.63 8.92 3.68
CA LEU A 144 13.05 7.90 4.64
C LEU A 144 13.87 8.46 5.81
N GLY A 145 14.81 9.37 5.53
CA GLY A 145 15.64 9.99 6.57
C GLY A 145 14.84 10.86 7.56
N GLU A 146 13.80 11.53 7.10
CA GLU A 146 12.90 12.34 7.94
C GLU A 146 12.07 11.42 8.85
N VAL A 147 11.54 10.33 8.29
CA VAL A 147 10.81 9.33 9.09
C VAL A 147 11.70 8.75 10.18
N LYS A 148 12.93 8.35 9.83
CA LYS A 148 13.88 7.80 10.80
C LYS A 148 14.30 8.80 11.88
N ALA A 149 14.34 10.08 11.56
CA ALA A 149 14.64 11.11 12.55
C ALA A 149 13.51 11.30 13.58
N ASN A 150 12.26 11.18 13.15
CA ASN A 150 11.10 11.25 14.05
C ASN A 150 9.87 10.54 13.45
N ILE A 151 9.75 9.24 13.69
CA ILE A 151 8.65 8.40 13.19
C ILE A 151 7.28 8.81 13.74
N LYS A 152 7.23 9.51 14.89
CA LYS A 152 5.97 9.97 15.49
C LYS A 152 5.25 11.00 14.62
N ASN A 153 5.97 11.70 13.75
CA ASN A 153 5.37 12.65 12.81
C ASN A 153 4.46 11.98 11.76
N LEU A 154 4.50 10.65 11.63
CA LEU A 154 3.64 9.90 10.75
C LEU A 154 2.22 9.69 11.28
N GLU A 155 2.03 9.80 12.60
CA GLU A 155 0.75 9.52 13.24
C GLU A 155 -0.41 10.33 12.63
N PRO A 156 -0.31 11.66 12.42
CA PRO A 156 -1.40 12.43 11.81
C PRO A 156 -1.69 12.02 10.36
N VAL A 157 -0.66 11.63 9.59
CA VAL A 157 -0.81 11.17 8.21
C VAL A 157 -1.54 9.84 8.18
N LEU A 158 -1.08 8.88 8.96
CA LEU A 158 -1.63 7.52 8.99
C LEU A 158 -3.04 7.47 9.57
N ARG A 159 -3.34 8.24 10.60
CA ARG A 159 -4.68 8.35 11.18
C ARG A 159 -5.73 8.85 10.19
N ASN A 160 -5.35 9.66 9.23
CA ASN A 160 -6.24 10.22 8.21
C ASN A 160 -6.24 9.40 6.90
N THR A 161 -5.67 8.21 6.91
CA THR A 161 -5.53 7.33 5.75
C THR A 161 -6.74 6.39 5.63
N ASP A 162 -7.39 6.38 4.48
CA ASP A 162 -8.46 5.43 4.15
C ASP A 162 -7.91 4.14 3.54
N LEU A 163 -6.84 4.25 2.75
CA LEU A 163 -6.16 3.12 2.12
C LEU A 163 -4.65 3.22 2.37
N LEU A 164 -4.12 2.31 3.19
CA LEU A 164 -2.69 2.14 3.35
C LEU A 164 -2.19 1.04 2.42
N SER A 165 -1.21 1.35 1.60
CA SER A 165 -0.50 0.39 0.76
C SER A 165 0.97 0.33 1.14
N PHE A 166 1.45 -0.86 1.51
CA PHE A 166 2.79 -1.07 2.04
C PHE A 166 3.61 -1.94 1.10
N ASP A 167 4.65 -1.38 0.47
CA ASP A 167 5.59 -2.14 -0.33
C ASP A 167 6.79 -2.61 0.51
N LEU A 168 7.03 -3.91 0.48
CA LEU A 168 8.18 -4.51 1.17
C LEU A 168 9.54 -4.03 0.62
N SER A 169 9.59 -3.40 -0.56
CA SER A 169 10.81 -2.77 -1.09
C SER A 169 11.27 -1.57 -0.25
N SER A 170 10.38 -0.97 0.55
CA SER A 170 10.71 0.07 1.52
C SER A 170 11.48 -0.43 2.74
N VAL A 171 11.43 -1.74 2.99
CA VAL A 171 12.09 -2.40 4.13
C VAL A 171 13.49 -2.82 3.73
N SER A 172 14.47 -2.61 4.62
CA SER A 172 15.85 -3.03 4.35
C SER A 172 15.95 -4.55 4.19
N ASN A 173 16.86 -5.02 3.35
CA ASN A 173 17.02 -6.44 3.03
C ASN A 173 17.37 -7.31 4.24
N ALA A 174 17.92 -6.73 5.31
CA ALA A 174 18.18 -7.45 6.57
C ALA A 174 16.89 -7.93 7.24
N PHE A 175 15.75 -7.26 7.00
CA PHE A 175 14.43 -7.57 7.58
C PHE A 175 13.43 -8.09 6.53
N SER A 176 13.73 -7.95 5.23
CA SER A 176 12.90 -8.40 4.10
C SER A 176 13.76 -9.04 3.01
N ASN A 177 14.44 -10.13 3.35
CA ASN A 177 15.37 -10.81 2.45
C ASN A 177 14.71 -11.59 1.30
N ALA A 178 13.42 -11.88 1.41
CA ALA A 178 12.65 -12.56 0.37
C ALA A 178 12.08 -11.62 -0.71
N ASN A 179 12.38 -10.33 -0.63
CA ASN A 179 11.93 -9.32 -1.60
C ASN A 179 12.98 -9.13 -2.71
N LYS A 180 12.56 -9.28 -3.97
CA LYS A 180 13.43 -9.10 -5.15
C LYS A 180 14.01 -7.68 -5.27
N TYR A 181 13.31 -6.67 -4.77
CA TYR A 181 13.65 -5.25 -4.91
C TYR A 181 14.12 -4.60 -3.61
N SER A 182 14.39 -5.41 -2.58
CA SER A 182 14.92 -4.89 -1.32
C SER A 182 16.30 -4.25 -1.50
N SER A 183 16.56 -3.20 -0.74
CA SER A 183 17.85 -2.52 -0.71
C SER A 183 18.46 -2.60 0.69
N ALA A 184 19.75 -2.30 0.81
CA ALA A 184 20.43 -2.22 2.11
C ALA A 184 19.84 -1.10 2.98
N ASN A 185 19.40 0.00 2.35
CA ASN A 185 18.76 1.12 3.03
C ASN A 185 17.23 0.97 2.97
N GLY A 186 16.57 1.06 4.11
CA GLY A 186 15.12 0.90 4.24
C GLY A 186 14.71 0.93 5.70
N PHE A 187 13.43 0.72 5.96
CA PHE A 187 12.92 0.58 7.32
C PHE A 187 13.44 -0.72 7.97
N ASN A 188 13.67 -0.67 9.25
CA ASN A 188 13.90 -1.87 10.06
C ASN A 188 12.57 -2.45 10.58
N GLY A 189 12.61 -3.63 11.21
CA GLY A 189 11.41 -4.31 11.69
C GLY A 189 10.64 -3.53 12.75
N GLU A 190 11.33 -2.80 13.64
CA GLU A 190 10.69 -1.98 14.67
C GLU A 190 9.97 -0.78 14.05
N GLU A 191 10.62 -0.08 13.12
CA GLU A 191 10.01 1.04 12.40
C GLU A 191 8.75 0.60 11.62
N VAL A 192 8.79 -0.58 10.98
CA VAL A 192 7.63 -1.17 10.31
C VAL A 192 6.48 -1.41 11.29
N CYS A 193 6.76 -2.02 12.45
CA CYS A 193 5.75 -2.24 13.48
C CYS A 193 5.17 -0.93 14.02
N GLN A 194 5.98 0.13 14.14
CA GLN A 194 5.50 1.45 14.56
C GLN A 194 4.60 2.11 13.51
N ILE A 195 4.95 2.02 12.22
CA ILE A 195 4.12 2.51 11.12
C ILE A 195 2.74 1.84 11.17
N PHE A 196 2.67 0.51 11.24
CA PHE A 196 1.39 -0.21 11.34
C PHE A 196 0.62 0.05 12.64
N ARG A 197 1.28 0.50 13.69
CA ARG A 197 0.60 0.87 14.95
C ARG A 197 -0.10 2.21 14.86
N TYR A 198 0.35 3.10 13.97
CA TYR A 198 -0.28 4.40 13.73
C TYR A 198 -1.37 4.34 12.64
N ALA A 199 -1.35 3.32 11.79
CA ALA A 199 -2.36 3.06 10.78
C ALA A 199 -3.57 2.32 11.37
#